data_638ce90a41d91e89442feb24b861e8ae
#
_entry.id   638ce90a41d91e89442feb24b861e8ae
#
_cell.length_a   1.000
_cell.length_b   1.000
_cell.length_c   1.000
_cell.angle_alpha   90.00
_cell.angle_beta   90.00
_cell.angle_gamma   90.00
#
_symmetry.space_group_name_H-M   'P 1'
#
loop_
_entity.id
_entity.type
_entity.pdbx_description
1 polymer ?
#
loop_
_entity_poly.entity_id
_entity_poly.type
_entity_poly.pdbx_seq_one_letter_code
_entity_poly.pdbx_strand_id
1 'polypeptide(L)'
;RVMQVNVNAMFMLTSTLLPLLKLSADASVVFTSSSVGRKGRAYWGAYAVSKFATEGLMQVLADEVDGIANVRANSVNPGATRTDMRAQAYPGENPANNPLPEAIMPIYLYLMGPDSTGVNGQAFDAQ
;
A
#
# COMPACT_ATOMS: atom_id res chain seq x y z
N ARG A 1 -19.14 0.55 0.30
CA ARG A 1 -18.23 1.66 -0.02
C ARG A 1 -16.75 1.29 0.15
N VAL A 2 -16.37 0.64 1.25
CA VAL A 2 -14.97 0.25 1.52
C VAL A 2 -14.41 -0.61 0.38
N MET A 3 -15.12 -1.64 -0.05
CA MET A 3 -14.69 -2.50 -1.16
C MET A 3 -14.59 -1.74 -2.49
N GLN A 4 -15.53 -0.83 -2.74
CA GLN A 4 -15.53 -0.02 -3.95
C GLN A 4 -14.28 0.88 -4.04
N VAL A 5 -13.94 1.55 -2.95
CA VAL A 5 -12.79 2.47 -2.91
C VAL A 5 -11.46 1.71 -2.79
N ASN A 6 -11.38 0.75 -1.85
CA ASN A 6 -10.11 0.11 -1.53
C ASN A 6 -9.75 -1.07 -2.45
N VAL A 7 -10.72 -1.66 -3.15
CA VAL A 7 -10.48 -2.81 -4.02
C VAL A 7 -10.78 -2.47 -5.48
N ASN A 8 -12.02 -2.17 -5.81
CA ASN A 8 -12.41 -2.01 -7.21
C ASN A 8 -11.69 -0.83 -7.86
N ALA A 9 -11.69 0.35 -7.22
CA ALA A 9 -11.03 1.53 -7.76
C ALA A 9 -9.50 1.32 -7.88
N MET A 10 -8.88 0.72 -6.89
CA MET A 10 -7.45 0.39 -6.90
C MET A 10 -7.10 -0.56 -8.06
N PHE A 11 -7.87 -1.62 -8.23
CA PHE A 11 -7.68 -2.60 -9.30
C PHE A 11 -7.85 -1.94 -10.68
N MET A 12 -8.92 -1.19 -10.88
CA MET A 12 -9.20 -0.51 -12.15
C MET A 12 -8.14 0.51 -12.49
N LEU A 13 -7.73 1.34 -11.52
CA LEU A 13 -6.69 2.35 -11.71
C LEU A 13 -5.35 1.70 -12.10
N THR A 14 -4.94 0.67 -11.36
CA THR A 14 -3.71 -0.07 -11.63
C THR A 14 -3.74 -0.69 -13.04
N SER A 15 -4.81 -1.37 -13.40
CA SER A 15 -4.98 -1.98 -14.72
C SER A 15 -4.94 -0.96 -15.85
N THR A 16 -5.58 0.20 -15.65
CA THR A 16 -5.64 1.27 -16.65
C THR A 16 -4.27 1.92 -16.85
N LEU A 17 -3.51 2.11 -15.79
CA LEU A 17 -2.19 2.78 -15.85
C LEU A 17 -1.04 1.83 -16.22
N LEU A 18 -1.22 0.53 -16.12
CA LEU A 18 -0.15 -0.44 -16.35
C LEU A 18 0.53 -0.29 -17.72
N PRO A 19 -0.18 -0.07 -18.84
CA PRO A 19 0.47 0.16 -20.14
C PRO A 19 1.40 1.37 -20.12
N LEU A 20 1.02 2.46 -19.44
CA LEU A 20 1.86 3.66 -19.30
C LEU A 20 3.06 3.41 -18.39
N LEU A 21 2.87 2.68 -17.29
CA LEU A 21 3.95 2.30 -16.39
C LEU A 21 5.03 1.48 -17.11
N LYS A 22 4.60 0.58 -17.99
CA LYS A 22 5.52 -0.25 -18.80
C LYS A 22 6.35 0.54 -19.80
N LEU A 23 5.92 1.74 -20.19
CA LEU A 23 6.69 2.65 -21.06
C LEU A 23 7.76 3.43 -20.29
N SER A 24 7.69 3.48 -18.97
CA SER A 24 8.68 4.17 -18.16
C SER A 24 10.01 3.41 -18.10
N ALA A 25 11.12 4.13 -18.06
CA ALA A 25 12.43 3.53 -17.82
C ALA A 25 12.57 2.98 -16.38
N ASP A 26 11.80 3.53 -15.45
CA ASP A 26 11.74 3.10 -14.05
C ASP A 26 10.37 3.46 -13.47
N ALA A 27 9.56 2.46 -13.15
CA ALA A 27 8.24 2.65 -12.58
C ALA A 27 8.10 1.90 -11.26
N SER A 28 7.56 2.58 -10.26
CA SER A 28 7.29 2.02 -8.94
C SER A 28 5.82 2.18 -8.60
N VAL A 29 5.18 1.08 -8.24
CA VAL A 29 3.82 1.05 -7.72
C VAL A 29 3.88 0.69 -6.24
N VAL A 30 3.41 1.61 -5.39
CA VAL A 30 3.41 1.43 -3.95
C VAL A 30 1.97 1.38 -3.46
N PHE A 31 1.59 0.24 -2.91
CA PHE A 31 0.27 0.03 -2.34
C PHE A 31 0.29 0.30 -0.83
N THR A 32 -0.56 1.18 -0.37
CA THR A 32 -0.76 1.39 1.07
C THR A 32 -1.67 0.31 1.62
N SER A 33 -1.10 -0.56 2.45
CA SER A 33 -1.76 -1.68 3.11
C SER A 33 -2.03 -1.37 4.59
N SER A 34 -2.11 -2.41 5.39
CA SER A 34 -2.32 -2.34 6.83
C SER A 34 -1.88 -3.66 7.47
N SER A 35 -1.61 -3.66 8.75
CA SER A 35 -1.39 -4.91 9.51
C SER A 35 -2.55 -5.89 9.38
N VAL A 36 -3.79 -5.37 9.26
CA VAL A 36 -4.99 -6.21 9.06
C VAL A 36 -5.13 -6.72 7.62
N GLY A 37 -4.28 -6.33 6.70
CA GLY A 37 -4.14 -6.93 5.37
C GLY A 37 -3.23 -8.15 5.36
N ARG A 38 -2.49 -8.39 6.44
CA ARG A 38 -1.59 -9.53 6.62
C ARG A 38 -2.09 -10.52 7.66
N LYS A 39 -2.84 -10.04 8.65
CA LYS A 39 -3.48 -10.85 9.69
C LYS A 39 -4.85 -10.28 10.02
N GLY A 40 -5.90 -11.08 9.82
CA GLY A 40 -7.26 -10.69 10.14
C GLY A 40 -7.44 -10.43 11.64
N ARG A 41 -8.30 -9.47 11.96
CA ARG A 41 -8.72 -9.15 13.33
C ARG A 41 -10.24 -9.10 13.41
N ALA A 42 -10.77 -9.58 14.52
CA ALA A 42 -12.20 -9.48 14.81
C ALA A 42 -12.67 -8.01 14.72
N TYR A 43 -13.86 -7.82 14.21
CA TYR A 43 -14.53 -6.53 14.05
C TYR A 43 -13.95 -5.57 12.99
N TRP A 44 -12.90 -5.95 12.26
CA TRP A 44 -12.34 -5.15 11.17
C TRP A 44 -13.05 -5.36 9.82
N GLY A 45 -13.81 -6.45 9.68
CA GLY A 45 -14.74 -6.72 8.59
C GLY A 45 -14.24 -6.40 7.19
N ALA A 46 -15.01 -5.62 6.48
CA ALA A 46 -14.72 -5.26 5.08
C ALA A 46 -13.38 -4.53 4.90
N TYR A 47 -12.94 -3.75 5.88
CA TYR A 47 -11.65 -3.07 5.80
C TYR A 47 -10.49 -4.07 5.76
N ALA A 48 -10.48 -5.07 6.65
CA ALA A 48 -9.45 -6.12 6.64
C ALA A 48 -9.47 -6.89 5.32
N VAL A 49 -10.64 -7.29 4.84
CA VAL A 49 -10.79 -7.97 3.54
C VAL A 49 -10.23 -7.11 2.41
N SER A 50 -10.51 -5.82 2.40
CA SER A 50 -9.99 -4.89 1.39
C SER A 50 -8.46 -4.79 1.42
N LYS A 51 -7.86 -4.84 2.60
CA LYS A 51 -6.39 -4.77 2.74
C LYS A 51 -5.70 -6.10 2.39
N PHE A 52 -6.34 -7.24 2.61
CA PHE A 52 -5.90 -8.51 2.02
C PHE A 52 -5.94 -8.47 0.50
N ALA A 53 -6.98 -7.88 -0.09
CA ALA A 53 -7.06 -7.69 -1.53
C ALA A 53 -5.94 -6.76 -2.05
N THR A 54 -5.57 -5.72 -1.29
CA THR A 54 -4.42 -4.87 -1.61
C THR A 54 -3.12 -5.67 -1.68
N GLU A 55 -2.83 -6.49 -0.68
CA GLU A 55 -1.64 -7.35 -0.67
C GLU A 55 -1.69 -8.38 -1.82
N GLY A 56 -2.85 -8.96 -2.10
CA GLY A 56 -3.04 -9.88 -3.21
C GLY A 56 -2.77 -9.23 -4.56
N LEU A 57 -3.30 -8.03 -4.81
CA LEU A 57 -3.05 -7.29 -6.05
C LEU A 57 -1.57 -6.93 -6.20
N MET A 58 -0.92 -6.49 -5.14
CA MET A 58 0.51 -6.21 -5.14
C MET A 58 1.32 -7.42 -5.59
N GLN A 59 1.04 -8.60 -5.00
CA GLN A 59 1.75 -9.83 -5.32
C GLN A 59 1.52 -10.29 -6.77
N VAL A 60 0.27 -10.23 -7.23
CA VAL A 60 -0.07 -10.58 -8.62
C VAL A 60 0.65 -9.66 -9.61
N LEU A 61 0.59 -8.35 -9.37
CA LEU A 61 1.27 -7.38 -10.24
C LEU A 61 2.79 -7.58 -10.24
N ALA A 62 3.38 -7.79 -9.06
CA ALA A 62 4.81 -8.02 -8.94
C ALA A 62 5.27 -9.24 -9.74
N ASP A 63 4.51 -10.33 -9.68
CA ASP A 63 4.81 -11.56 -10.42
C ASP A 63 4.64 -11.38 -11.94
N GLU A 64 3.58 -10.69 -12.35
CA GLU A 64 3.31 -10.41 -13.78
C GLU A 64 4.37 -9.53 -14.45
N VAL A 65 5.00 -8.62 -13.72
CA VAL A 65 5.99 -7.70 -14.29
C VAL A 65 7.43 -8.14 -14.06
N ASP A 66 7.66 -9.18 -13.28
CA ASP A 66 9.00 -9.64 -12.91
C ASP A 66 9.80 -10.08 -14.15
N GLY A 67 10.96 -9.45 -14.35
CA GLY A 67 11.83 -9.71 -15.49
C GLY A 67 11.27 -9.34 -16.87
N ILE A 68 10.08 -8.74 -16.96
CA ILE A 68 9.41 -8.41 -18.23
C ILE A 68 9.40 -6.91 -18.48
N ALA A 69 9.31 -6.10 -17.45
CA ALA A 69 9.23 -4.65 -17.56
C ALA A 69 10.00 -3.97 -16.42
N ASN A 70 10.33 -2.69 -16.61
CA ASN A 70 10.96 -1.85 -15.58
C ASN A 70 9.89 -1.32 -14.60
N VAL A 71 9.02 -2.19 -14.15
CA VAL A 71 7.95 -1.91 -13.18
C VAL A 71 8.18 -2.78 -11.95
N ARG A 72 8.07 -2.19 -10.78
CA ARG A 72 8.07 -2.91 -9.51
C ARG A 72 6.84 -2.57 -8.69
N ALA A 73 6.37 -3.51 -7.91
CA ALA A 73 5.21 -3.35 -7.06
C ALA A 73 5.53 -3.83 -5.65
N ASN A 74 5.28 -2.98 -4.67
CA ASN A 74 5.51 -3.28 -3.26
C ASN A 74 4.37 -2.73 -2.41
N SER A 75 4.23 -3.21 -1.19
CA SER A 75 3.25 -2.69 -0.25
C SER A 75 3.90 -2.09 1.00
N VAL A 76 3.22 -1.12 1.58
CA VAL A 76 3.62 -0.50 2.85
C VAL A 76 2.46 -0.56 3.83
N ASN A 77 2.71 -1.10 5.01
CA ASN A 77 1.86 -0.88 6.18
C ASN A 77 2.36 0.38 6.90
N PRO A 78 1.61 1.48 6.88
CA PRO A 78 2.04 2.72 7.52
C PRO A 78 2.07 2.64 9.04
N GLY A 79 1.36 1.67 9.64
CA GLY A 79 1.10 1.64 11.06
C GLY A 79 0.10 2.70 11.51
N ALA A 80 -0.14 2.81 12.81
CA ALA A 80 -0.99 3.85 13.38
C ALA A 80 -0.34 5.22 13.17
N THR A 81 -1.00 6.09 12.40
CA THR A 81 -0.49 7.40 12.00
C THR A 81 -1.47 8.48 12.43
N ARG A 82 -0.99 9.63 12.85
CA ARG A 82 -1.80 10.75 13.30
C ARG A 82 -2.51 11.39 12.12
N THR A 83 -3.76 10.97 11.89
CA THR A 83 -4.63 11.44 10.81
C THR A 83 -6.05 11.59 11.31
N ASP A 84 -6.86 12.36 10.60
CA ASP A 84 -8.30 12.50 10.90
C ASP A 84 -9.02 11.15 10.83
N MET A 85 -8.64 10.30 9.88
CA MET A 85 -9.19 8.94 9.76
C MET A 85 -8.88 8.12 11.01
N ARG A 86 -7.67 8.23 11.56
CA ARG A 86 -7.29 7.53 12.80
C ARG A 86 -8.08 8.07 13.99
N ALA A 87 -8.24 9.39 14.11
CA ALA A 87 -9.00 10.02 15.17
C ALA A 87 -10.47 9.60 15.16
N GLN A 88 -11.07 9.47 13.97
CA GLN A 88 -12.44 8.98 13.83
C GLN A 88 -12.59 7.51 14.21
N ALA A 89 -11.61 6.68 13.85
CA ALA A 89 -11.63 5.23 14.16
C ALA A 89 -11.36 4.95 15.65
N TYR A 90 -10.57 5.80 16.30
CA TYR A 90 -10.15 5.64 17.70
C TYR A 90 -10.32 6.96 18.49
N PRO A 91 -11.57 7.41 18.72
CA PRO A 91 -11.81 8.73 19.35
C PRO A 91 -11.28 8.85 20.77
N GLY A 92 -11.08 7.74 21.48
CA GLY A 92 -10.50 7.74 22.83
C GLY A 92 -8.96 7.68 22.88
N GLU A 93 -8.30 7.58 21.74
CA GLU A 93 -6.83 7.53 21.67
C GLU A 93 -6.25 8.95 21.70
N ASN A 94 -5.15 9.12 22.43
CA ASN A 94 -4.41 10.38 22.36
C ASN A 94 -3.67 10.46 21.03
N PRO A 95 -4.00 11.41 20.13
CA PRO A 95 -3.33 11.54 18.83
C PRO A 95 -1.81 11.69 18.91
N ALA A 96 -1.30 12.27 20.02
CA ALA A 96 0.13 12.45 20.24
C ALA A 96 0.92 11.13 20.35
N ASN A 97 0.24 10.01 20.62
CA ASN A 97 0.88 8.69 20.68
C ASN A 97 1.26 8.13 19.31
N ASN A 98 0.73 8.71 18.23
CA ASN A 98 0.99 8.28 16.87
C ASN A 98 1.90 9.28 16.15
N PRO A 99 2.83 8.80 15.31
CA PRO A 99 3.68 9.68 14.53
C PRO A 99 2.88 10.50 13.53
N LEU A 100 3.40 11.66 13.18
CA LEU A 100 2.88 12.47 12.07
C LEU A 100 3.12 11.75 10.73
N PRO A 101 2.31 12.03 9.68
CA PRO A 101 2.50 11.44 8.36
C PRO A 101 3.92 11.63 7.81
N GLU A 102 4.54 12.77 8.05
CA GLU A 102 5.90 13.07 7.60
C GLU A 102 6.95 12.11 8.18
N ALA A 103 6.73 11.61 9.39
CA ALA A 103 7.65 10.71 10.07
C ALA A 103 7.71 9.31 9.44
N ILE A 104 6.67 8.92 8.70
CA ILE A 104 6.60 7.61 8.04
C ILE A 104 6.97 7.66 6.54
N MET A 105 7.30 8.83 6.01
CA MET A 105 7.61 9.01 4.59
C MET A 105 8.92 8.36 4.12
N PRO A 106 9.95 8.14 4.93
CA PRO A 106 11.21 7.58 4.42
C PRO A 106 11.06 6.31 3.59
N ILE A 107 10.22 5.35 4.01
CA ILE A 107 10.00 4.11 3.25
C ILE A 107 9.31 4.37 1.90
N TYR A 108 8.36 5.31 1.84
CA TYR A 108 7.70 5.69 0.60
C TYR A 108 8.68 6.35 -0.38
N LEU A 109 9.52 7.26 0.11
CA LEU A 109 10.55 7.91 -0.71
C LEU A 109 11.56 6.89 -1.25
N TYR A 110 12.00 5.95 -0.42
CA TYR A 110 12.87 4.85 -0.84
C TYR A 110 12.22 4.02 -1.96
N LEU A 111 10.97 3.57 -1.76
CA LEU A 111 10.28 2.71 -2.73
C LEU A 111 9.94 3.42 -4.04
N MET A 112 9.73 4.73 -4.00
CA MET A 112 9.43 5.54 -5.20
C MET A 112 10.68 6.05 -5.90
N GLY A 113 11.82 5.97 -5.25
CA GLY A 113 13.10 6.43 -5.78
C GLY A 113 13.92 5.32 -6.46
N PRO A 114 15.05 5.68 -7.08
CA PRO A 114 15.89 4.74 -7.81
C PRO A 114 16.61 3.73 -6.91
N ASP A 115 16.77 4.02 -5.62
CA ASP A 115 17.48 3.16 -4.66
C ASP A 115 16.77 1.82 -4.45
N SER A 116 15.47 1.74 -4.75
CA SER A 116 14.67 0.51 -4.67
C SER A 116 14.55 -0.24 -6.00
N THR A 117 15.34 0.11 -7.02
CA THR A 117 15.38 -0.61 -8.29
C THR A 117 15.70 -2.08 -8.04
N GLY A 118 14.88 -2.99 -8.57
CA GLY A 118 15.01 -4.43 -8.35
C GLY A 118 14.29 -4.94 -7.09
N VAL A 119 13.76 -4.07 -6.24
CA VAL A 119 12.94 -4.46 -5.08
C VAL A 119 11.49 -4.59 -5.54
N ASN A 120 11.01 -5.83 -5.67
CA ASN A 120 9.70 -6.16 -6.21
C ASN A 120 9.00 -7.22 -5.37
N GLY A 121 7.69 -7.12 -5.21
CA GLY A 121 6.88 -8.11 -4.49
C GLY A 121 7.10 -8.14 -2.98
N GLN A 122 7.62 -7.08 -2.40
CA GLN A 122 7.93 -7.01 -0.97
C GLN A 122 6.89 -6.21 -0.19
N ALA A 123 6.68 -6.60 1.05
CA ALA A 123 5.79 -5.93 1.99
C ALA A 123 6.62 -5.31 3.13
N PHE A 124 6.47 -4.00 3.32
CA PHE A 124 7.24 -3.21 4.28
C PHE A 124 6.36 -2.68 5.40
N ASP A 125 6.99 -2.40 6.53
CA ASP A 125 6.41 -1.64 7.63
C ASP A 125 7.11 -0.29 7.73
N ALA A 126 6.32 0.79 7.93
CA ALA A 126 6.85 2.14 8.06
C ALA A 126 7.23 2.48 9.51
N GLN A 127 6.82 1.65 10.47
CA GLN A 127 7.07 1.81 11.90
C GLN A 127 7.59 0.51 12.50
#